data_3cb4c3613861b29dab851449e8936ae1
#
_entry.id   3cb4c3613861b29dab851449e8936ae1
#
_cell.length_a   1.000
_cell.length_b   1.000
_cell.length_c   1.000
_cell.angle_alpha   90.00
_cell.angle_beta   90.00
_cell.angle_gamma   90.00
#
_symmetry.space_group_name_H-M   'P 1'
#
loop_
_entity.id
_entity.type
_entity.pdbx_description
1 polymer ?
#
loop_
_entity_poly.entity_id
_entity_poly.type
_entity_poly.pdbx_seq_one_letter_code
_entity_poly.pdbx_strand_id
1 'polypeptide(L)'
;MIIKLKEYLKNKEDYTLIDIRNKADYESEHIEGSINCTIEEARDLKIDKPLFIGYESDAFDEKCDYLEGGFEGYILYKAENSITRKYRRELWSKFTRAVSDYELIKENDVIAVCISGGKDSMLMAKLFMELHKHSKVPFSVHYIVMDPGYLDYNRKLIIDNARRLNIPIEIFDTRIFDTVDNLDRSPCYICARMRRGYLYNYARSIGCNKIALGHHFDDAIETTLMSMLWGGQIETMLPKLKSENFEGMELIRPLYLIREENIIKWRDYNKLRFLRCACHFTEQSETNESASKRLETRKLIKKLKETNPQVEMNIFRSMENVQLKNVLGYKLDDVYHYFLDEYED
;
A
#
# COMPACT_ATOMS: atom_id res chain seq x y z
N MET A 1 -22.70 -19.86 21.59
CA MET A 1 -21.80 -18.78 22.20
C MET A 1 -20.90 -18.19 21.14
N ILE A 2 -20.40 -16.94 21.29
CA ILE A 2 -19.41 -16.36 20.36
C ILE A 2 -18.01 -16.55 20.95
N ILE A 3 -17.17 -17.31 20.25
CA ILE A 3 -15.79 -17.57 20.65
C ILE A 3 -14.87 -16.53 20.00
N LYS A 4 -14.08 -15.84 20.81
CA LYS A 4 -13.15 -14.82 20.32
C LYS A 4 -12.04 -15.45 19.47
N LEU A 5 -11.68 -14.80 18.37
CA LEU A 5 -10.62 -15.24 17.49
C LEU A 5 -9.30 -15.53 18.20
N LYS A 6 -8.91 -14.68 19.18
CA LYS A 6 -7.70 -14.88 19.98
C LYS A 6 -7.76 -16.15 20.85
N GLU A 7 -8.93 -16.49 21.36
CA GLU A 7 -9.18 -17.69 22.16
C GLU A 7 -9.10 -18.94 21.29
N TYR A 8 -9.83 -18.96 20.17
CA TYR A 8 -9.75 -20.03 19.18
C TYR A 8 -8.28 -20.30 18.74
N LEU A 9 -7.52 -19.25 18.40
CA LEU A 9 -6.14 -19.41 17.92
C LEU A 9 -5.16 -19.94 18.98
N LYS A 10 -5.47 -19.82 20.26
CA LYS A 10 -4.68 -20.44 21.35
C LYS A 10 -5.00 -21.92 21.53
N ASN A 11 -6.25 -22.28 21.25
CA ASN A 11 -6.82 -23.59 21.57
C ASN A 11 -7.39 -24.27 20.32
N LYS A 12 -6.70 -24.14 19.17
CA LYS A 12 -7.18 -24.64 17.88
C LYS A 12 -7.55 -26.13 17.90
N GLU A 13 -6.75 -26.91 18.62
CA GLU A 13 -6.92 -28.36 18.71
C GLU A 13 -8.19 -28.76 19.50
N ASP A 14 -8.77 -27.84 20.26
CA ASP A 14 -9.98 -28.09 21.02
C ASP A 14 -11.27 -28.00 20.19
N TYR A 15 -11.17 -27.46 18.95
CA TYR A 15 -12.34 -27.17 18.12
C TYR A 15 -12.24 -27.83 16.74
N THR A 16 -13.36 -28.34 16.27
CA THR A 16 -13.51 -28.68 14.84
C THR A 16 -14.21 -27.55 14.12
N LEU A 17 -13.53 -26.91 13.17
CA LEU A 17 -14.09 -25.80 12.40
C LEU A 17 -15.09 -26.30 11.37
N ILE A 18 -16.30 -25.74 11.39
CA ILE A 18 -17.38 -26.03 10.45
C ILE A 18 -17.72 -24.75 9.69
N ASP A 19 -17.42 -24.75 8.40
CA ASP A 19 -17.73 -23.64 7.50
C ASP A 19 -19.12 -23.86 6.90
N ILE A 20 -20.09 -23.05 7.34
CA ILE A 20 -21.48 -23.14 6.92
C ILE A 20 -21.81 -22.27 5.70
N ARG A 21 -20.82 -21.60 5.14
CA ARG A 21 -21.01 -20.84 3.91
C ARG A 21 -21.34 -21.77 2.74
N ASN A 22 -21.87 -21.19 1.66
CA ASN A 22 -22.15 -21.97 0.49
C ASN A 22 -20.89 -22.63 -0.08
N LYS A 23 -21.06 -23.73 -0.82
CA LYS A 23 -19.95 -24.55 -1.35
C LYS A 23 -19.01 -23.74 -2.27
N ALA A 24 -19.53 -22.83 -3.07
CA ALA A 24 -18.74 -22.04 -4.00
C ALA A 24 -17.78 -21.10 -3.27
N ASP A 25 -18.22 -20.45 -2.18
CA ASP A 25 -17.39 -19.57 -1.37
C ASP A 25 -16.35 -20.35 -0.57
N TYR A 26 -16.72 -21.53 -0.05
CA TYR A 26 -15.79 -22.44 0.60
C TYR A 26 -14.69 -22.92 -0.34
N GLU A 27 -15.04 -23.39 -1.55
CA GLU A 27 -14.07 -23.84 -2.56
C GLU A 27 -13.17 -22.69 -3.05
N SER A 28 -13.69 -21.47 -3.11
CA SER A 28 -12.93 -20.28 -3.45
C SER A 28 -11.88 -19.96 -2.40
N GLU A 29 -12.27 -19.93 -1.14
CA GLU A 29 -11.38 -19.65 0.00
C GLU A 29 -12.01 -20.13 1.31
N HIS A 30 -11.24 -20.89 2.12
CA HIS A 30 -11.65 -21.38 3.43
C HIS A 30 -10.51 -21.36 4.45
N ILE A 31 -10.85 -21.54 5.72
CA ILE A 31 -9.84 -21.71 6.77
C ILE A 31 -9.32 -23.15 6.70
N GLU A 32 -8.00 -23.30 6.65
CA GLU A 32 -7.36 -24.61 6.57
C GLU A 32 -7.80 -25.54 7.70
N GLY A 33 -8.25 -26.74 7.35
CA GLY A 33 -8.78 -27.74 8.27
C GLY A 33 -10.26 -27.58 8.60
N SER A 34 -11.00 -26.62 8.03
CA SER A 34 -12.44 -26.52 8.18
C SER A 34 -13.17 -27.52 7.30
N ILE A 35 -14.35 -27.95 7.75
CA ILE A 35 -15.26 -28.86 7.04
C ILE A 35 -16.45 -28.02 6.56
N ASN A 36 -16.81 -28.14 5.26
CA ASN A 36 -17.98 -27.44 4.73
C ASN A 36 -19.23 -28.34 4.85
N CYS A 37 -20.12 -27.99 5.72
CA CYS A 37 -21.43 -28.64 5.86
C CYS A 37 -22.41 -27.73 6.59
N THR A 38 -23.69 -28.06 6.54
CA THR A 38 -24.72 -27.35 7.28
C THR A 38 -24.66 -27.64 8.79
N ILE A 39 -25.37 -26.83 9.59
CA ILE A 39 -25.48 -27.05 11.05
C ILE A 39 -26.16 -28.40 11.34
N GLU A 40 -27.19 -28.76 10.57
CA GLU A 40 -27.91 -30.02 10.69
C GLU A 40 -26.97 -31.21 10.39
N GLU A 41 -26.24 -31.17 9.28
CA GLU A 41 -25.29 -32.22 8.94
C GLU A 41 -24.18 -32.35 10.01
N ALA A 42 -23.68 -31.25 10.56
CA ALA A 42 -22.68 -31.29 11.62
C ALA A 42 -23.20 -31.97 12.90
N ARG A 43 -24.48 -31.78 13.23
CA ARG A 43 -25.16 -32.46 14.34
C ARG A 43 -25.30 -33.96 14.10
N ASP A 44 -25.71 -34.35 12.89
CA ASP A 44 -25.91 -35.75 12.51
C ASP A 44 -24.60 -36.52 12.52
N LEU A 45 -23.50 -35.90 12.11
CA LEU A 45 -22.15 -36.44 12.15
C LEU A 45 -21.55 -36.51 13.56
N LYS A 46 -22.21 -35.97 14.59
CA LYS A 46 -21.77 -35.94 16.00
C LYS A 46 -20.33 -35.38 16.13
N ILE A 47 -20.07 -34.30 15.41
CA ILE A 47 -18.75 -33.65 15.43
C ILE A 47 -18.46 -33.15 16.86
N ASP A 48 -17.26 -33.49 17.36
CA ASP A 48 -16.82 -33.02 18.68
C ASP A 48 -16.46 -31.53 18.66
N LYS A 49 -16.98 -30.78 19.62
CA LYS A 49 -16.75 -29.33 19.80
C LYS A 49 -16.79 -28.53 18.50
N PRO A 50 -17.89 -28.53 17.75
CA PRO A 50 -18.01 -27.81 16.49
C PRO A 50 -17.97 -26.30 16.75
N LEU A 51 -17.09 -25.59 16.03
CA LEU A 51 -17.04 -24.14 16.00
C LEU A 51 -17.44 -23.65 14.60
N PHE A 52 -18.58 -22.99 14.51
CA PHE A 52 -19.18 -22.61 13.24
C PHE A 52 -18.61 -21.30 12.71
N ILE A 53 -18.38 -21.27 11.39
CA ILE A 53 -17.90 -20.13 10.62
C ILE A 53 -18.94 -19.84 9.55
N GLY A 54 -19.60 -18.70 9.64
CA GLY A 54 -20.55 -18.22 8.65
C GLY A 54 -20.12 -16.87 8.06
N TYR A 55 -21.07 -16.21 7.40
CA TYR A 55 -20.96 -14.80 7.06
C TYR A 55 -21.22 -13.95 8.30
N GLU A 56 -20.68 -12.72 8.33
CA GLU A 56 -20.93 -11.78 9.43
C GLU A 56 -22.43 -11.46 9.63
N SER A 57 -23.19 -11.52 8.53
CA SER A 57 -24.64 -11.25 8.50
C SER A 57 -25.52 -12.42 8.90
N ASP A 58 -24.96 -13.60 9.14
CA ASP A 58 -25.76 -14.79 9.44
C ASP A 58 -26.41 -14.69 10.82
N ALA A 59 -27.64 -15.19 10.91
CA ALA A 59 -28.32 -15.35 12.19
C ALA A 59 -27.70 -16.50 12.99
N PHE A 60 -27.36 -16.23 14.24
CA PHE A 60 -26.77 -17.22 15.13
C PHE A 60 -27.85 -18.14 15.76
N ASP A 61 -27.63 -19.44 15.71
CA ASP A 61 -28.37 -20.38 16.55
C ASP A 61 -27.77 -20.35 17.97
N GLU A 62 -28.58 -19.98 18.99
CA GLU A 62 -28.12 -19.86 20.38
C GLU A 62 -27.53 -21.16 20.97
N LYS A 63 -27.79 -22.30 20.33
CA LYS A 63 -27.30 -23.62 20.73
C LYS A 63 -25.94 -23.99 20.15
N CYS A 64 -25.36 -23.13 19.34
CA CYS A 64 -24.09 -23.36 18.65
C CYS A 64 -23.03 -22.36 19.08
N ASP A 65 -21.76 -22.75 18.96
CA ASP A 65 -20.62 -21.88 19.14
C ASP A 65 -20.16 -21.35 17.77
N TYR A 66 -19.99 -20.03 17.68
CA TYR A 66 -19.58 -19.35 16.44
C TYR A 66 -18.27 -18.60 16.62
N LEU A 67 -17.47 -18.57 15.58
CA LEU A 67 -16.25 -17.76 15.54
C LEU A 67 -16.61 -16.29 15.38
N GLU A 68 -16.05 -15.43 16.23
CA GLU A 68 -16.24 -13.97 16.21
C GLU A 68 -15.92 -13.37 14.82
N GLY A 69 -16.90 -12.65 14.24
CA GLY A 69 -16.80 -12.04 12.91
C GLY A 69 -16.79 -13.03 11.75
N GLY A 70 -17.03 -14.32 12.00
CA GLY A 70 -17.11 -15.34 10.97
C GLY A 70 -15.81 -15.46 10.13
N PHE A 71 -15.99 -15.77 8.85
CA PHE A 71 -14.87 -15.90 7.92
C PHE A 71 -14.14 -14.58 7.66
N GLU A 72 -14.88 -13.48 7.47
CA GLU A 72 -14.33 -12.15 7.23
C GLU A 72 -13.51 -11.66 8.42
N GLY A 73 -14.00 -11.87 9.64
CA GLY A 73 -13.28 -11.54 10.88
C GLY A 73 -11.96 -12.30 10.99
N TYR A 74 -11.94 -13.58 10.61
CA TYR A 74 -10.70 -14.37 10.57
C TYR A 74 -9.69 -13.81 9.55
N ILE A 75 -10.13 -13.47 8.35
CA ILE A 75 -9.27 -12.91 7.30
C ILE A 75 -8.69 -11.57 7.72
N LEU A 76 -9.53 -10.68 8.27
CA LEU A 76 -9.09 -9.38 8.78
C LEU A 76 -8.05 -9.54 9.90
N TYR A 77 -8.33 -10.39 10.89
CA TYR A 77 -7.40 -10.68 11.97
C TYR A 77 -6.07 -11.24 11.46
N LYS A 78 -6.11 -12.16 10.50
CA LYS A 78 -4.91 -12.73 9.85
C LYS A 78 -4.10 -11.65 9.16
N ALA A 79 -4.75 -10.74 8.39
CA ALA A 79 -4.09 -9.65 7.70
C ALA A 79 -3.41 -8.68 8.68
N GLU A 80 -4.08 -8.28 9.75
CA GLU A 80 -3.56 -7.38 10.79
C GLU A 80 -2.38 -8.01 11.57
N ASN A 81 -2.54 -9.24 12.03
CA ASN A 81 -1.47 -9.94 12.75
C ASN A 81 -0.26 -10.26 11.86
N SER A 82 -0.48 -10.47 10.56
CA SER A 82 0.64 -10.69 9.65
C SER A 82 1.56 -9.49 9.55
N ILE A 83 1.03 -8.26 9.63
CA ILE A 83 1.82 -7.02 9.64
C ILE A 83 2.65 -6.90 10.91
N THR A 84 2.02 -7.07 12.08
CA THR A 84 2.64 -6.77 13.39
C THR A 84 3.43 -7.92 13.99
N ARG A 85 3.26 -9.15 13.48
CA ARG A 85 3.95 -10.35 13.96
C ARG A 85 4.79 -11.01 12.87
N LYS A 86 4.16 -11.65 11.84
CA LYS A 86 4.86 -12.46 10.83
C LYS A 86 5.85 -11.64 10.00
N TYR A 87 5.43 -10.47 9.52
CA TYR A 87 6.24 -9.55 8.72
C TYR A 87 6.63 -8.29 9.50
N ARG A 88 6.71 -8.38 10.83
CA ARG A 88 7.01 -7.24 11.69
C ARG A 88 8.29 -6.51 11.30
N ARG A 89 9.37 -7.24 11.04
CA ARG A 89 10.68 -6.66 10.69
C ARG A 89 10.68 -6.01 9.32
N GLU A 90 9.99 -6.64 8.38
CA GLU A 90 9.95 -6.26 6.97
C GLU A 90 8.94 -5.13 6.67
N LEU A 91 7.83 -5.08 7.41
CA LEU A 91 6.76 -4.12 7.19
C LEU A 91 6.64 -3.12 8.35
N TRP A 92 6.17 -3.57 9.53
CA TRP A 92 5.86 -2.69 10.65
C TRP A 92 7.07 -1.89 11.13
N SER A 93 8.21 -2.55 11.40
CA SER A 93 9.41 -1.86 11.88
C SER A 93 10.00 -0.92 10.83
N LYS A 94 9.89 -1.25 9.54
CA LYS A 94 10.34 -0.37 8.45
C LYS A 94 9.44 0.84 8.29
N PHE A 95 8.13 0.65 8.40
CA PHE A 95 7.15 1.73 8.35
C PHE A 95 7.35 2.71 9.52
N THR A 96 7.37 2.22 10.75
CA THR A 96 7.55 3.07 11.95
C THR A 96 8.90 3.76 11.94
N ARG A 97 9.94 3.09 11.45
CA ARG A 97 11.25 3.69 11.25
C ARG A 97 11.21 4.81 10.22
N ALA A 98 10.58 4.64 9.06
CA ALA A 98 10.45 5.69 8.07
C ALA A 98 9.69 6.91 8.63
N VAL A 99 8.62 6.66 9.39
CA VAL A 99 7.85 7.73 10.04
C VAL A 99 8.72 8.52 11.02
N SER A 100 9.57 7.84 11.79
CA SER A 100 10.46 8.47 12.77
C SER A 100 11.66 9.14 12.14
N ASP A 101 12.45 8.41 11.33
CA ASP A 101 13.74 8.89 10.79
C ASP A 101 13.55 10.10 9.86
N TYR A 102 12.42 10.16 9.14
CA TYR A 102 12.11 11.24 8.21
C TYR A 102 11.07 12.25 8.78
N GLU A 103 10.69 12.12 10.04
CA GLU A 103 9.71 13.00 10.70
C GLU A 103 8.44 13.20 9.86
N LEU A 104 7.86 12.10 9.36
CA LEU A 104 6.75 12.16 8.42
C LEU A 104 5.45 12.62 9.05
N ILE A 105 5.28 12.37 10.35
CA ILE A 105 4.06 12.70 11.11
C ILE A 105 4.42 13.57 12.30
N LYS A 106 3.69 14.66 12.46
CA LYS A 106 3.78 15.57 13.59
C LYS A 106 2.47 15.60 14.36
N GLU A 107 2.51 16.18 15.54
CA GLU A 107 1.33 16.42 16.37
C GLU A 107 0.30 17.27 15.62
N ASN A 108 -0.96 16.86 15.70
CA ASN A 108 -2.11 17.49 15.06
C ASN A 108 -2.11 17.47 13.51
N ASP A 109 -1.26 16.66 12.88
CA ASP A 109 -1.37 16.44 11.45
C ASP A 109 -2.71 15.80 11.07
N VAL A 110 -3.27 16.24 9.96
CA VAL A 110 -4.44 15.65 9.30
C VAL A 110 -3.98 15.09 7.96
N ILE A 111 -3.94 13.78 7.84
CA ILE A 111 -3.25 13.08 6.76
C ILE A 111 -4.27 12.42 5.82
N ALA A 112 -4.23 12.77 4.52
CA ALA A 112 -4.94 12.04 3.50
C ALA A 112 -4.11 10.85 3.01
N VAL A 113 -4.48 9.63 3.37
CA VAL A 113 -3.89 8.40 2.85
C VAL A 113 -4.52 8.07 1.51
N CYS A 114 -3.74 8.24 0.44
CA CYS A 114 -4.23 8.10 -0.93
C CYS A 114 -4.23 6.63 -1.37
N ILE A 115 -5.42 6.10 -1.63
CA ILE A 115 -5.63 4.70 -2.01
C ILE A 115 -5.90 4.63 -3.51
N SER A 116 -5.04 3.92 -4.24
CA SER A 116 -5.17 3.66 -5.68
C SER A 116 -5.82 2.31 -5.99
N GLY A 117 -6.15 1.52 -4.99
CA GLY A 117 -6.62 0.14 -5.13
C GLY A 117 -5.51 -0.90 -5.34
N GLY A 118 -4.25 -0.48 -5.49
CA GLY A 118 -3.09 -1.35 -5.59
C GLY A 118 -2.61 -1.87 -4.22
N LYS A 119 -1.80 -2.92 -4.25
CA LYS A 119 -1.25 -3.59 -3.06
C LYS A 119 -0.54 -2.64 -2.07
N ASP A 120 0.21 -1.67 -2.63
CA ASP A 120 1.05 -0.77 -1.83
C ASP A 120 0.20 0.22 -1.03
N SER A 121 -0.78 0.84 -1.68
CA SER A 121 -1.69 1.80 -1.03
C SER A 121 -2.61 1.14 0.00
N MET A 122 -3.07 -0.09 -0.25
CA MET A 122 -3.89 -0.84 0.71
C MET A 122 -3.09 -1.28 1.93
N LEU A 123 -1.84 -1.74 1.73
CA LEU A 123 -0.94 -2.02 2.86
C LEU A 123 -0.64 -0.75 3.66
N MET A 124 -0.37 0.37 2.98
CA MET A 124 -0.13 1.67 3.63
C MET A 124 -1.32 2.06 4.52
N ALA A 125 -2.55 1.92 4.02
CA ALA A 125 -3.74 2.20 4.81
C ALA A 125 -3.82 1.34 6.07
N LYS A 126 -3.55 0.03 5.97
CA LYS A 126 -3.52 -0.86 7.15
C LYS A 126 -2.42 -0.51 8.14
N LEU A 127 -1.24 -0.10 7.66
CA LEU A 127 -0.14 0.36 8.52
C LEU A 127 -0.50 1.65 9.26
N PHE A 128 -1.20 2.59 8.62
CA PHE A 128 -1.71 3.79 9.28
C PHE A 128 -2.77 3.46 10.33
N MET A 129 -3.70 2.56 10.04
CA MET A 129 -4.70 2.11 11.02
C MET A 129 -4.02 1.50 12.25
N GLU A 130 -2.99 0.69 12.04
CA GLU A 130 -2.24 0.08 13.13
C GLU A 130 -1.42 1.13 13.90
N LEU A 131 -0.78 2.07 13.21
CA LEU A 131 -0.06 3.17 13.84
C LEU A 131 -0.99 4.02 14.73
N HIS A 132 -2.18 4.32 14.25
CA HIS A 132 -3.18 5.10 14.99
C HIS A 132 -3.57 4.45 16.33
N LYS A 133 -3.64 3.10 16.39
CA LYS A 133 -3.91 2.35 17.63
C LYS A 133 -2.81 2.49 18.68
N HIS A 134 -1.57 2.76 18.26
CA HIS A 134 -0.38 2.70 19.12
C HIS A 134 0.38 4.03 19.24
N SER A 135 0.01 5.04 18.47
CA SER A 135 0.66 6.34 18.48
C SER A 135 0.42 7.08 19.78
N LYS A 136 1.48 7.66 20.30
CA LYS A 136 1.42 8.62 21.42
C LYS A 136 1.23 10.05 20.94
N VAL A 137 1.52 10.31 19.66
CA VAL A 137 1.35 11.61 19.03
C VAL A 137 -0.04 11.64 18.41
N PRO A 138 -0.91 12.61 18.78
CA PRO A 138 -2.23 12.74 18.18
C PRO A 138 -2.14 13.22 16.74
N PHE A 139 -2.78 12.51 15.83
CA PHE A 139 -2.98 12.88 14.43
C PHE A 139 -4.28 12.27 13.91
N SER A 140 -4.80 12.80 12.81
CA SER A 140 -6.02 12.30 12.15
C SER A 140 -5.72 11.78 10.76
N VAL A 141 -6.54 10.83 10.28
CA VAL A 141 -6.34 10.19 8.98
C VAL A 141 -7.66 10.10 8.22
N HIS A 142 -7.63 10.53 6.95
CA HIS A 142 -8.66 10.28 5.95
C HIS A 142 -8.14 9.29 4.93
N TYR A 143 -8.92 8.27 4.61
CA TYR A 143 -8.56 7.25 3.61
C TYR A 143 -9.28 7.55 2.31
N ILE A 144 -8.63 8.24 1.39
CA ILE A 144 -9.26 8.77 0.20
C ILE A 144 -8.94 7.93 -1.05
N VAL A 145 -9.98 7.66 -1.83
CA VAL A 145 -9.89 7.04 -3.16
C VAL A 145 -10.32 8.06 -4.19
N MET A 146 -9.43 8.44 -5.07
CA MET A 146 -9.79 9.23 -6.24
C MET A 146 -10.24 8.29 -7.35
N ASP A 147 -11.47 8.44 -7.81
CA ASP A 147 -11.97 7.74 -8.99
C ASP A 147 -11.78 8.63 -10.23
N PRO A 148 -10.85 8.28 -11.12
CA PRO A 148 -10.62 9.04 -12.35
C PRO A 148 -11.59 8.69 -13.51
N GLY A 149 -12.59 7.86 -13.26
CA GLY A 149 -13.49 7.23 -14.23
C GLY A 149 -13.22 5.73 -14.37
N TYR A 150 -13.09 5.02 -13.25
CA TYR A 150 -12.89 3.57 -13.27
C TYR A 150 -14.06 2.83 -13.89
N LEU A 151 -13.77 1.68 -14.51
CA LEU A 151 -14.81 0.70 -14.83
C LEU A 151 -15.45 0.19 -13.53
N ASP A 152 -16.74 -0.12 -13.58
CA ASP A 152 -17.50 -0.61 -12.41
C ASP A 152 -16.83 -1.78 -11.71
N TYR A 153 -16.24 -2.71 -12.46
CA TYR A 153 -15.49 -3.84 -11.90
C TYR A 153 -14.29 -3.38 -11.06
N ASN A 154 -13.52 -2.40 -11.52
CA ASN A 154 -12.34 -1.90 -10.81
C ASN A 154 -12.76 -1.14 -9.55
N ARG A 155 -13.80 -0.30 -9.67
CA ARG A 155 -14.38 0.42 -8.52
C ARG A 155 -14.89 -0.55 -7.46
N LYS A 156 -15.64 -1.57 -7.86
CA LYS A 156 -16.14 -2.62 -6.98
C LYS A 156 -15.00 -3.35 -6.27
N LEU A 157 -13.96 -3.74 -6.99
CA LEU A 157 -12.80 -4.43 -6.40
C LEU A 157 -12.10 -3.58 -5.33
N ILE A 158 -12.00 -2.26 -5.51
CA ILE A 158 -11.44 -1.34 -4.50
C ILE A 158 -12.33 -1.35 -3.24
N ILE A 159 -13.65 -1.22 -3.43
CA ILE A 159 -14.62 -1.20 -2.32
C ILE A 159 -14.61 -2.53 -1.56
N ASP A 160 -14.62 -3.66 -2.26
CA ASP A 160 -14.62 -4.98 -1.65
C ASP A 160 -13.33 -5.25 -0.86
N ASN A 161 -12.18 -4.84 -1.40
CA ASN A 161 -10.90 -4.92 -0.67
C ASN A 161 -10.88 -4.02 0.56
N ALA A 162 -11.40 -2.79 0.44
CA ALA A 162 -11.47 -1.87 1.57
C ALA A 162 -12.37 -2.43 2.68
N ARG A 163 -13.54 -2.98 2.32
CA ARG A 163 -14.45 -3.66 3.26
C ARG A 163 -13.76 -4.84 3.93
N ARG A 164 -13.14 -5.74 3.14
CA ARG A 164 -12.44 -6.94 3.64
C ARG A 164 -11.30 -6.58 4.61
N LEU A 165 -10.62 -5.47 4.39
CA LEU A 165 -9.55 -4.97 5.24
C LEU A 165 -10.03 -3.98 6.32
N ASN A 166 -11.34 -3.75 6.40
CA ASN A 166 -11.97 -2.77 7.29
C ASN A 166 -11.33 -1.39 7.21
N ILE A 167 -11.05 -0.92 5.98
CA ILE A 167 -10.50 0.42 5.72
C ILE A 167 -11.67 1.37 5.43
N PRO A 168 -11.89 2.43 6.22
CA PRO A 168 -12.99 3.37 6.02
C PRO A 168 -12.65 4.35 4.90
N ILE A 169 -12.87 3.93 3.64
CA ILE A 169 -12.55 4.75 2.47
C ILE A 169 -13.62 5.80 2.17
N GLU A 170 -13.15 6.98 1.73
CA GLU A 170 -13.95 8.03 1.13
C GLU A 170 -13.62 8.11 -0.37
N ILE A 171 -14.62 7.92 -1.24
CA ILE A 171 -14.42 7.95 -2.69
C ILE A 171 -14.90 9.29 -3.21
N PHE A 172 -14.06 9.97 -4.00
CA PHE A 172 -14.44 11.16 -4.73
C PHE A 172 -14.21 10.96 -6.24
N ASP A 173 -15.20 11.38 -7.01
CA ASP A 173 -15.21 11.18 -8.47
C ASP A 173 -14.51 12.34 -9.18
N THR A 174 -13.80 12.03 -10.26
CA THR A 174 -13.21 13.00 -11.18
C THR A 174 -13.45 12.54 -12.62
N ARG A 175 -13.33 13.46 -13.60
CA ARG A 175 -13.45 13.13 -15.02
C ARG A 175 -12.10 13.16 -15.75
N ILE A 176 -11.07 12.65 -15.10
CA ILE A 176 -9.70 12.70 -15.65
C ILE A 176 -9.61 11.88 -16.93
N PHE A 177 -10.18 10.69 -16.96
CA PHE A 177 -10.10 9.82 -18.14
C PHE A 177 -10.84 10.43 -19.33
N ASP A 178 -12.05 10.99 -19.13
CA ASP A 178 -12.79 11.68 -20.19
C ASP A 178 -11.97 12.85 -20.80
N THR A 179 -11.18 13.53 -19.97
CA THR A 179 -10.34 14.65 -20.42
C THR A 179 -9.11 14.18 -21.18
N VAL A 180 -8.48 13.09 -20.72
CA VAL A 180 -7.22 12.59 -21.28
C VAL A 180 -7.44 11.77 -22.55
N ASP A 181 -8.60 11.10 -22.70
CA ASP A 181 -8.98 10.34 -23.91
C ASP A 181 -9.05 11.22 -25.17
N ASN A 182 -9.28 12.52 -24.98
CA ASN A 182 -9.38 13.51 -26.08
C ASN A 182 -8.03 14.18 -26.43
N LEU A 183 -6.90 13.72 -25.88
CA LEU A 183 -5.58 14.35 -26.08
C LEU A 183 -4.66 13.51 -26.97
N ASP A 184 -4.13 14.14 -28.03
CA ASP A 184 -3.24 13.49 -29.01
C ASP A 184 -1.80 13.24 -28.51
N ARG A 185 -1.38 13.80 -27.36
CA ARG A 185 0.02 13.74 -26.88
C ARG A 185 0.14 13.44 -25.40
N SER A 186 1.01 12.48 -25.07
CA SER A 186 1.47 12.13 -23.69
C SER A 186 0.36 12.00 -22.65
N PRO A 187 -0.67 11.15 -22.87
CA PRO A 187 -1.83 11.04 -21.99
C PRO A 187 -1.42 10.68 -20.54
N CYS A 188 -0.41 9.85 -20.36
CA CYS A 188 0.04 9.44 -19.03
C CYS A 188 0.67 10.57 -18.20
N TYR A 189 1.44 11.46 -18.81
CA TYR A 189 2.03 12.61 -18.10
C TYR A 189 0.93 13.58 -17.63
N ILE A 190 0.00 13.91 -18.51
CA ILE A 190 -1.11 14.81 -18.20
C ILE A 190 -2.00 14.19 -17.14
N CYS A 191 -2.36 12.91 -17.27
CA CYS A 191 -3.11 12.17 -16.28
C CYS A 191 -2.43 12.20 -14.89
N ALA A 192 -1.13 11.93 -14.82
CA ALA A 192 -0.39 11.96 -13.56
C ALA A 192 -0.39 13.36 -12.91
N ARG A 193 -0.25 14.42 -13.73
CA ARG A 193 -0.30 15.82 -13.28
C ARG A 193 -1.69 16.21 -12.77
N MET A 194 -2.75 15.85 -13.51
CA MET A 194 -4.14 16.10 -13.12
C MET A 194 -4.48 15.34 -11.82
N ARG A 195 -4.12 14.05 -11.74
CA ARG A 195 -4.33 13.24 -10.53
C ARG A 195 -3.74 13.90 -9.30
N ARG A 196 -2.52 14.38 -9.40
CA ARG A 196 -1.85 15.08 -8.29
C ARG A 196 -2.63 16.33 -7.89
N GLY A 197 -3.03 17.17 -8.84
CA GLY A 197 -3.82 18.39 -8.58
C GLY A 197 -5.14 18.08 -7.87
N TYR A 198 -5.91 17.11 -8.36
CA TYR A 198 -7.18 16.70 -7.75
C TYR A 198 -7.00 16.16 -6.33
N LEU A 199 -5.98 15.30 -6.11
CA LEU A 199 -5.68 14.76 -4.77
C LEU A 199 -5.35 15.86 -3.76
N TYR A 200 -4.50 16.82 -4.12
CA TYR A 200 -4.17 17.94 -3.24
C TYR A 200 -5.38 18.82 -2.95
N ASN A 201 -6.15 19.18 -3.97
CA ASN A 201 -7.34 20.01 -3.82
C ASN A 201 -8.38 19.35 -2.91
N TYR A 202 -8.65 18.05 -3.13
CA TYR A 202 -9.60 17.34 -2.30
C TYR A 202 -9.10 17.19 -0.85
N ALA A 203 -7.86 16.75 -0.66
CA ALA A 203 -7.27 16.63 0.67
C ALA A 203 -7.33 17.96 1.45
N ARG A 204 -7.00 19.08 0.79
CA ARG A 204 -7.09 20.42 1.39
C ARG A 204 -8.54 20.79 1.73
N SER A 205 -9.51 20.47 0.89
CA SER A 205 -10.93 20.79 1.13
C SER A 205 -11.52 20.08 2.34
N ILE A 206 -10.97 18.92 2.73
CA ILE A 206 -11.35 18.17 3.93
C ILE A 206 -10.42 18.43 5.13
N GLY A 207 -9.61 19.49 5.04
CA GLY A 207 -8.77 19.96 6.16
C GLY A 207 -7.44 19.22 6.34
N CYS A 208 -7.01 18.40 5.38
CA CYS A 208 -5.71 17.73 5.46
C CYS A 208 -4.57 18.72 5.17
N ASN A 209 -3.46 18.58 5.91
CA ASN A 209 -2.19 19.27 5.65
C ASN A 209 -1.13 18.35 5.04
N LYS A 210 -1.41 17.03 4.94
CA LYS A 210 -0.51 16.07 4.32
C LYS A 210 -1.25 15.11 3.41
N ILE A 211 -0.54 14.65 2.35
CA ILE A 211 -0.94 13.51 1.55
C ILE A 211 0.10 12.40 1.66
N ALA A 212 -0.34 11.17 1.90
CA ALA A 212 0.50 9.99 1.97
C ALA A 212 0.34 9.15 0.69
N LEU A 213 1.46 8.89 0.01
CA LEU A 213 1.51 8.08 -1.20
C LEU A 213 2.28 6.77 -0.97
N GLY A 214 1.79 5.68 -1.58
CA GLY A 214 2.31 4.33 -1.40
C GLY A 214 3.61 4.01 -2.14
N HIS A 215 4.50 5.00 -2.37
CA HIS A 215 5.81 4.75 -2.95
C HIS A 215 6.72 4.06 -1.92
N HIS A 216 7.48 3.08 -2.39
CA HIS A 216 8.30 2.22 -1.56
C HIS A 216 9.79 2.30 -1.92
N PHE A 217 10.65 1.55 -1.23
CA PHE A 217 12.10 1.54 -1.41
C PHE A 217 12.53 1.34 -2.87
N ASP A 218 11.90 0.38 -3.56
CA ASP A 218 12.27 0.05 -4.93
C ASP A 218 11.94 1.20 -5.90
N ASP A 219 10.85 1.96 -5.66
CA ASP A 219 10.54 3.17 -6.43
C ASP A 219 11.62 4.25 -6.27
N ALA A 220 12.17 4.41 -5.05
CA ALA A 220 13.21 5.40 -4.79
C ALA A 220 14.50 5.07 -5.56
N ILE A 221 14.99 3.83 -5.49
CA ILE A 221 16.21 3.42 -6.20
C ILE A 221 16.02 3.41 -7.72
N GLU A 222 14.86 3.00 -8.22
CA GLU A 222 14.51 3.08 -9.63
C GLU A 222 14.53 4.54 -10.11
N THR A 223 13.91 5.46 -9.36
CA THR A 223 13.89 6.89 -9.70
C THR A 223 15.29 7.47 -9.72
N THR A 224 16.15 7.14 -8.76
CA THR A 224 17.53 7.59 -8.71
C THR A 224 18.31 7.16 -9.95
N LEU A 225 18.26 5.89 -10.33
CA LEU A 225 18.95 5.40 -11.53
C LEU A 225 18.35 5.97 -12.82
N MET A 226 17.02 6.14 -12.88
CA MET A 226 16.37 6.77 -14.03
C MET A 226 16.83 8.21 -14.20
N SER A 227 16.95 8.98 -13.13
CA SER A 227 17.46 10.35 -13.16
C SER A 227 18.90 10.40 -13.70
N MET A 228 19.76 9.48 -13.25
CA MET A 228 21.16 9.40 -13.75
C MET A 228 21.24 8.96 -15.22
N LEU A 229 20.55 7.89 -15.61
CA LEU A 229 20.72 7.23 -16.91
C LEU A 229 20.00 7.95 -18.06
N TRP A 230 18.86 8.57 -17.79
CA TRP A 230 18.04 9.24 -18.80
C TRP A 230 17.85 10.74 -18.56
N GLY A 231 18.05 11.21 -17.32
CA GLY A 231 17.93 12.62 -16.98
C GLY A 231 19.25 13.37 -16.97
N GLY A 232 20.39 12.67 -16.90
CA GLY A 232 21.73 13.28 -16.81
C GLY A 232 21.93 14.08 -15.51
N GLN A 233 21.20 13.73 -14.46
CA GLN A 233 21.26 14.40 -13.15
C GLN A 233 21.19 13.40 -12.01
N ILE A 234 21.71 13.75 -10.84
CA ILE A 234 21.64 12.93 -9.63
C ILE A 234 20.50 13.47 -8.76
N GLU A 235 19.37 12.78 -8.82
CA GLU A 235 18.16 13.17 -8.12
C GLU A 235 17.42 11.93 -7.62
N THR A 236 16.77 12.02 -6.47
CA THR A 236 15.98 10.91 -5.91
C THR A 236 14.56 11.34 -5.54
N MET A 237 13.74 10.36 -5.26
CA MET A 237 12.42 10.56 -4.69
C MET A 237 12.56 10.79 -3.18
N LEU A 238 12.34 12.00 -2.69
CA LEU A 238 12.43 12.30 -1.26
C LEU A 238 11.27 11.64 -0.47
N PRO A 239 11.53 11.16 0.77
CA PRO A 239 10.50 10.58 1.63
C PRO A 239 9.45 11.62 2.08
N LYS A 240 9.79 12.90 2.04
CA LYS A 240 8.95 14.04 2.43
C LYS A 240 9.24 15.23 1.54
N LEU A 241 8.19 15.92 1.11
CA LEU A 241 8.29 17.06 0.19
C LEU A 241 7.20 18.08 0.48
N LYS A 242 7.57 19.34 0.68
CA LYS A 242 6.61 20.44 0.70
C LYS A 242 6.05 20.68 -0.70
N SER A 243 4.77 20.98 -0.78
CA SER A 243 4.15 21.29 -2.07
C SER A 243 4.44 22.74 -2.46
N GLU A 244 4.98 22.92 -3.65
CA GLU A 244 5.20 24.27 -4.22
C GLU A 244 3.90 24.94 -4.67
N ASN A 245 2.92 24.13 -5.13
CA ASN A 245 1.67 24.64 -5.69
C ASN A 245 0.51 24.68 -4.69
N PHE A 246 0.66 24.09 -3.51
CA PHE A 246 -0.37 24.00 -2.45
C PHE A 246 0.27 24.37 -1.13
N GLU A 247 0.27 25.65 -0.83
CA GLU A 247 0.85 26.19 0.40
C GLU A 247 0.30 25.48 1.65
N GLY A 248 1.19 25.14 2.57
CA GLY A 248 0.86 24.43 3.80
C GLY A 248 0.68 22.91 3.65
N MET A 249 0.74 22.37 2.42
CA MET A 249 0.61 20.94 2.16
C MET A 249 1.97 20.25 2.03
N GLU A 250 2.10 19.06 2.61
CA GLU A 250 3.25 18.17 2.43
C GLU A 250 2.84 16.83 1.79
N LEU A 251 3.74 16.28 0.97
CA LEU A 251 3.67 14.90 0.50
C LEU A 251 4.59 14.05 1.35
N ILE A 252 4.10 12.89 1.81
CA ILE A 252 4.89 11.91 2.55
C ILE A 252 4.84 10.53 1.90
N ARG A 253 5.90 9.73 2.09
CA ARG A 253 6.05 8.37 1.55
C ARG A 253 6.41 7.38 2.66
N PRO A 254 5.42 6.94 3.46
CA PRO A 254 5.69 6.12 4.65
C PRO A 254 6.23 4.72 4.36
N LEU A 255 6.05 4.21 3.11
CA LEU A 255 6.59 2.92 2.69
C LEU A 255 8.05 3.00 2.22
N TYR A 256 8.72 4.15 2.35
CA TYR A 256 10.03 4.46 1.77
C TYR A 256 11.14 3.45 2.10
N LEU A 257 11.07 2.78 3.26
CA LEU A 257 12.03 1.75 3.68
C LEU A 257 11.54 0.31 3.47
N ILE A 258 10.33 0.13 2.91
CA ILE A 258 9.73 -1.19 2.67
C ILE A 258 10.05 -1.64 1.25
N ARG A 259 10.46 -2.91 1.10
CA ARG A 259 10.73 -3.54 -0.19
C ARG A 259 9.43 -4.04 -0.83
N GLU A 260 9.31 -3.88 -2.15
CA GLU A 260 8.17 -4.38 -2.92
C GLU A 260 7.94 -5.88 -2.71
N GLU A 261 9.02 -6.67 -2.68
CA GLU A 261 8.94 -8.11 -2.44
C GLU A 261 8.24 -8.48 -1.12
N ASN A 262 8.39 -7.67 -0.08
CA ASN A 262 7.75 -7.91 1.22
C ASN A 262 6.26 -7.54 1.20
N ILE A 263 5.88 -6.53 0.41
CA ILE A 263 4.47 -6.20 0.15
C ILE A 263 3.80 -7.33 -0.62
N ILE A 264 4.48 -7.90 -1.62
CA ILE A 264 4.02 -9.06 -2.39
C ILE A 264 3.85 -10.28 -1.47
N LYS A 265 4.83 -10.59 -0.62
CA LYS A 265 4.76 -11.70 0.34
C LYS A 265 3.57 -11.54 1.30
N TRP A 266 3.31 -10.33 1.79
CA TRP A 266 2.15 -10.04 2.63
C TRP A 266 0.83 -10.23 1.89
N ARG A 267 0.72 -9.72 0.67
CA ARG A 267 -0.44 -9.90 -0.21
C ARG A 267 -0.74 -11.39 -0.42
N ASP A 268 0.28 -12.17 -0.82
CA ASP A 268 0.13 -13.59 -1.18
C ASP A 268 -0.19 -14.46 0.05
N TYR A 269 0.46 -14.18 1.19
CA TYR A 269 0.15 -14.87 2.45
C TYR A 269 -1.31 -14.70 2.88
N ASN A 270 -1.86 -13.50 2.64
CA ASN A 270 -3.25 -13.19 2.98
C ASN A 270 -4.23 -13.48 1.82
N LYS A 271 -3.76 -14.05 0.71
CA LYS A 271 -4.55 -14.35 -0.51
C LYS A 271 -5.34 -13.14 -1.02
N LEU A 272 -4.78 -11.93 -0.88
CA LEU A 272 -5.42 -10.68 -1.29
C LEU A 272 -5.24 -10.46 -2.80
N ARG A 273 -6.29 -9.96 -3.45
CA ARG A 273 -6.29 -9.61 -4.88
C ARG A 273 -6.52 -8.12 -5.02
N PHE A 274 -5.55 -7.40 -5.52
CA PHE A 274 -5.61 -5.97 -5.73
C PHE A 274 -5.57 -5.62 -7.22
N LEU A 275 -5.95 -4.40 -7.54
CA LEU A 275 -5.78 -3.85 -8.88
C LEU A 275 -4.29 -3.88 -9.28
N ARG A 276 -4.00 -4.37 -10.47
CA ARG A 276 -2.65 -4.28 -11.05
C ARG A 276 -2.44 -2.93 -11.73
N CYS A 277 -3.39 -2.54 -12.56
CA CYS A 277 -3.48 -1.21 -13.17
C CYS A 277 -4.95 -0.89 -13.44
N ALA A 278 -5.37 0.32 -13.14
CA ALA A 278 -6.75 0.75 -13.31
C ALA A 278 -6.96 1.66 -14.52
N CYS A 279 -5.94 1.82 -15.35
CA CYS A 279 -5.97 2.73 -16.49
C CYS A 279 -6.25 1.96 -17.78
N HIS A 280 -7.24 2.39 -18.57
CA HIS A 280 -7.52 1.88 -19.91
C HIS A 280 -6.31 1.94 -20.85
N PHE A 281 -5.43 2.92 -20.65
CA PHE A 281 -4.24 3.12 -21.47
C PHE A 281 -3.13 2.09 -21.21
N THR A 282 -3.13 1.39 -20.07
CA THR A 282 -2.06 0.44 -19.73
C THR A 282 -2.26 -0.92 -20.41
N GLU A 283 -3.49 -1.28 -20.74
CA GLU A 283 -3.76 -2.50 -21.52
C GLU A 283 -3.38 -2.32 -23.00
N GLN A 284 -3.37 -1.06 -23.49
CA GLN A 284 -3.02 -0.73 -24.87
C GLN A 284 -1.59 -0.19 -25.04
N SER A 285 -0.91 0.22 -23.97
CA SER A 285 0.38 0.90 -24.05
C SER A 285 1.57 0.06 -23.55
N GLU A 286 1.91 -1.01 -24.26
CA GLU A 286 3.29 -1.52 -24.30
C GLU A 286 4.29 -0.47 -24.86
N THR A 287 3.79 0.67 -25.34
CA THR A 287 4.53 1.74 -26.04
C THR A 287 4.80 2.99 -25.19
N ASN A 288 4.49 3.00 -23.89
CA ASN A 288 4.77 4.18 -23.07
C ASN A 288 6.26 4.24 -22.70
N GLU A 289 6.99 5.22 -23.27
CA GLU A 289 8.44 5.39 -23.11
C GLU A 289 8.88 5.47 -21.64
N SER A 290 8.12 6.11 -20.77
CA SER A 290 8.44 6.20 -19.35
C SER A 290 8.25 4.87 -18.61
N ALA A 291 7.23 4.08 -18.98
CA ALA A 291 7.01 2.73 -18.45
C ALA A 291 8.10 1.78 -18.95
N SER A 292 8.56 1.94 -20.21
CA SER A 292 9.70 1.21 -20.78
C SER A 292 10.99 1.50 -20.02
N LYS A 293 11.33 2.77 -19.80
CA LYS A 293 12.54 3.19 -19.05
C LYS A 293 12.56 2.64 -17.61
N ARG A 294 11.43 2.68 -16.92
CA ARG A 294 11.31 2.09 -15.57
C ARG A 294 11.50 0.57 -15.61
N LEU A 295 10.91 -0.12 -16.57
CA LEU A 295 11.08 -1.56 -16.73
C LEU A 295 12.53 -1.94 -17.03
N GLU A 296 13.21 -1.18 -17.89
CA GLU A 296 14.63 -1.37 -18.20
C GLU A 296 15.51 -1.15 -16.97
N THR A 297 15.25 -0.08 -16.20
CA THR A 297 15.95 0.18 -14.93
C THR A 297 15.78 -0.98 -13.95
N ARG A 298 14.55 -1.48 -13.79
CA ARG A 298 14.24 -2.62 -12.91
C ARG A 298 14.98 -3.88 -13.36
N LYS A 299 15.05 -4.16 -14.67
CA LYS A 299 15.83 -5.27 -15.23
C LYS A 299 17.34 -5.10 -14.97
N LEU A 300 17.86 -3.87 -15.13
CA LEU A 300 19.26 -3.56 -14.86
C LEU A 300 19.62 -3.79 -13.38
N ILE A 301 18.81 -3.27 -12.45
CA ILE A 301 19.01 -3.48 -11.00
C ILE A 301 19.02 -4.98 -10.68
N LYS A 302 18.07 -5.74 -11.24
CA LYS A 302 17.99 -7.19 -11.03
C LYS A 302 19.25 -7.90 -11.53
N LYS A 303 19.75 -7.55 -12.72
CA LYS A 303 20.98 -8.10 -13.27
C LYS A 303 22.21 -7.76 -12.41
N LEU A 304 22.33 -6.51 -11.95
CA LEU A 304 23.41 -6.10 -11.08
C LEU A 304 23.39 -6.82 -9.73
N LYS A 305 22.18 -7.14 -9.23
CA LYS A 305 22.01 -7.88 -7.98
C LYS A 305 22.56 -9.30 -8.04
N GLU A 306 22.60 -9.93 -9.21
CA GLU A 306 23.17 -11.27 -9.41
C GLU A 306 24.67 -11.32 -9.06
N THR A 307 25.39 -10.24 -9.34
CA THR A 307 26.83 -10.10 -9.06
C THR A 307 27.14 -9.36 -7.77
N ASN A 308 26.26 -8.46 -7.36
CA ASN A 308 26.40 -7.68 -6.13
C ASN A 308 25.09 -7.66 -5.35
N PRO A 309 24.89 -8.56 -4.35
CA PRO A 309 23.68 -8.60 -3.54
C PRO A 309 23.35 -7.30 -2.79
N GLN A 310 24.34 -6.42 -2.58
CA GLN A 310 24.17 -5.14 -1.87
C GLN A 310 23.83 -3.97 -2.81
N VAL A 311 23.76 -4.19 -4.14
CA VAL A 311 23.62 -3.11 -5.12
C VAL A 311 22.42 -2.19 -4.84
N GLU A 312 21.28 -2.76 -4.47
CA GLU A 312 20.06 -1.99 -4.18
C GLU A 312 20.26 -1.06 -2.98
N MET A 313 20.90 -1.57 -1.92
CA MET A 313 21.22 -0.77 -0.75
C MET A 313 22.32 0.27 -1.04
N ASN A 314 23.29 -0.06 -1.91
CA ASN A 314 24.32 0.89 -2.31
C ASN A 314 23.74 2.04 -3.12
N ILE A 315 22.81 1.78 -4.05
CA ILE A 315 22.07 2.83 -4.77
C ILE A 315 21.32 3.73 -3.79
N PHE A 316 20.60 3.13 -2.83
CA PHE A 316 19.86 3.90 -1.82
C PHE A 316 20.81 4.77 -0.99
N ARG A 317 21.87 4.20 -0.43
CA ARG A 317 22.83 4.92 0.41
C ARG A 317 23.63 5.97 -0.34
N SER A 318 23.83 5.83 -1.64
CA SER A 318 24.56 6.83 -2.43
C SER A 318 23.90 8.21 -2.36
N MET A 319 22.57 8.24 -2.16
CA MET A 319 21.83 9.49 -2.03
C MET A 319 21.90 10.11 -0.64
N GLU A 320 22.30 9.33 0.38
CA GLU A 320 22.57 9.80 1.74
C GLU A 320 24.04 10.20 1.94
N ASN A 321 24.93 9.83 1.01
CA ASN A 321 26.39 10.00 1.11
C ASN A 321 26.98 10.73 -0.11
N VAL A 322 26.35 11.82 -0.51
CA VAL A 322 26.86 12.64 -1.62
C VAL A 322 28.10 13.43 -1.16
N GLN A 323 29.23 13.23 -1.87
CA GLN A 323 30.51 13.91 -1.59
C GLN A 323 30.63 15.14 -2.50
N LEU A 324 30.11 16.29 -2.07
CA LEU A 324 30.05 17.50 -2.89
C LEU A 324 31.42 17.96 -3.40
N LYS A 325 32.49 17.75 -2.62
CA LYS A 325 33.87 18.06 -3.06
C LYS A 325 34.40 17.20 -4.19
N ASN A 326 33.73 16.08 -4.50
CA ASN A 326 34.14 15.11 -5.49
C ASN A 326 33.17 15.02 -6.68
N VAL A 327 32.36 16.07 -6.90
CA VAL A 327 31.49 16.20 -8.08
C VAL A 327 31.95 17.40 -8.92
N LEU A 328 31.75 17.35 -10.24
CA LEU A 328 32.12 18.45 -11.14
C LEU A 328 31.30 19.73 -10.85
N GLY A 329 30.09 19.59 -10.39
CA GLY A 329 29.23 20.70 -10.00
C GLY A 329 27.90 20.23 -9.41
N TYR A 330 27.22 21.13 -8.73
CA TYR A 330 25.90 20.89 -8.15
C TYR A 330 25.08 22.19 -8.16
N LYS A 331 23.75 22.05 -8.05
CA LYS A 331 22.83 23.18 -7.90
C LYS A 331 22.27 23.21 -6.48
N LEU A 332 22.30 24.39 -5.87
CA LEU A 332 21.66 24.67 -4.58
C LEU A 332 20.94 26.00 -4.69
N ASP A 333 19.64 26.04 -4.37
CA ASP A 333 18.77 27.23 -4.44
C ASP A 333 18.88 27.98 -5.78
N ASP A 334 18.84 27.21 -6.90
CA ASP A 334 19.03 27.68 -8.30
C ASP A 334 20.42 28.26 -8.64
N VAL A 335 21.36 28.23 -7.69
CA VAL A 335 22.75 28.60 -7.92
C VAL A 335 23.55 27.37 -8.33
N TYR A 336 24.32 27.49 -9.41
CA TYR A 336 25.24 26.46 -9.86
C TYR A 336 26.60 26.65 -9.22
N HIS A 337 27.11 25.62 -8.56
CA HIS A 337 28.43 25.57 -7.95
C HIS A 337 29.31 24.64 -8.81
N TYR A 338 30.46 25.10 -9.19
CA TYR A 338 31.42 24.35 -10.00
C TYR A 338 32.66 24.03 -9.18
N PHE A 339 33.32 22.90 -9.43
CA PHE A 339 34.43 22.44 -8.60
C PHE A 339 35.65 23.37 -8.60
N LEU A 340 35.79 24.25 -9.61
CA LEU A 340 36.87 25.24 -9.67
C LEU A 340 36.56 26.50 -8.83
N ASP A 341 35.33 26.72 -8.39
CA ASP A 341 34.96 27.92 -7.64
C ASP A 341 35.69 28.00 -6.29
N GLU A 342 36.03 26.87 -5.70
CA GLU A 342 36.74 26.74 -4.41
C GLU A 342 38.11 26.00 -4.56
N TYR A 343 38.64 25.87 -5.78
CA TYR A 343 39.83 25.03 -6.03
C TYR A 343 41.14 25.68 -5.56
N GLU A 344 41.22 27.00 -5.54
CA GLU A 344 42.42 27.77 -5.15
C GLU A 344 42.37 28.25 -3.67
N ASP A 345 41.27 27.98 -2.95
CA ASP A 345 41.15 28.28 -1.53
C ASP A 345 41.63 27.08 -0.66
#